data_828bafafddcf51f0f4085370d497de44
#
_entry.id   828bafafddcf51f0f4085370d497de44
#
_cell.length_a   1.000
_cell.length_b   1.000
_cell.length_c   1.000
_cell.angle_alpha   90.00
_cell.angle_beta   90.00
_cell.angle_gamma   90.00
#
_symmetry.space_group_name_H-M   'P 1'
#
loop_
_entity.id
_entity.type
_entity.pdbx_description
1 polymer ?
#
loop_
_entity_poly.entity_id
_entity_poly.type
_entity_poly.pdbx_seq_one_letter_code
_entity_poly.pdbx_strand_id
1 'polypeptide(L)'
;MQHSDAIDLARTLAEQFAARADAADRQGKLPAEDVQALKESGYLAMNIPRQYGGPDLSLRTCIEAQLELAKGSSSTALVAAMQLQVMGGARRHRPWPEALYERLCREAVAGKMLINSIASEPEIGSPSRGRFFATTAVANDDHYTVNGRKTWSTGGAHLTHMIVG
;
A
#
# COMPACT_ATOMS: atom_id res chain seq x y z
N MET A 1 18.07 7.37 2.71
CA MET A 1 17.67 6.37 3.75
C MET A 1 18.50 5.11 3.54
N GLN A 2 19.16 4.63 4.59
CA GLN A 2 19.89 3.36 4.62
C GLN A 2 19.13 2.34 5.48
N HIS A 3 19.71 1.14 5.64
CA HIS A 3 19.08 0.07 6.43
C HIS A 3 18.75 0.51 7.88
N SER A 4 19.74 1.02 8.61
CA SER A 4 19.56 1.51 9.98
C SER A 4 18.47 2.59 10.07
N ASP A 5 18.52 3.56 9.16
CA ASP A 5 17.56 4.67 9.14
C ASP A 5 16.12 4.17 8.98
N ALA A 6 15.92 3.13 8.15
CA ALA A 6 14.59 2.55 7.93
C ALA A 6 14.04 1.84 9.17
N ILE A 7 14.91 1.15 9.92
CA ILE A 7 14.54 0.47 11.16
C ILE A 7 14.21 1.50 12.25
N ASP A 8 15.03 2.54 12.41
CA ASP A 8 14.81 3.59 13.40
C ASP A 8 13.56 4.42 13.08
N LEU A 9 13.31 4.71 11.79
CA LEU A 9 12.06 5.32 11.34
C LEU A 9 10.86 4.45 11.71
N ALA A 10 10.94 3.14 11.45
CA ALA A 10 9.86 2.21 11.77
C ALA A 10 9.54 2.17 13.26
N ARG A 11 10.55 2.18 14.13
CA ARG A 11 10.39 2.26 15.59
C ARG A 11 9.72 3.56 16.02
N THR A 12 10.20 4.70 15.50
CA THR A 12 9.61 6.01 15.79
C THR A 12 8.13 6.08 15.40
N LEU A 13 7.78 5.57 14.22
CA LEU A 13 6.40 5.49 13.79
C LEU A 13 5.57 4.51 14.63
N ALA A 14 6.15 3.36 15.02
CA ALA A 14 5.49 2.40 15.88
C ALA A 14 5.09 2.99 17.24
N GLU A 15 5.98 3.75 17.87
CA GLU A 15 5.68 4.46 19.13
C GLU A 15 4.52 5.44 18.98
N GLN A 16 4.48 6.20 17.86
CA GLN A 16 3.39 7.12 17.57
C GLN A 16 2.06 6.39 17.34
N PHE A 17 2.09 5.26 16.63
CA PHE A 17 0.89 4.49 16.29
C PHE A 17 0.35 3.73 17.49
N ALA A 18 1.21 3.23 18.37
CA ALA A 18 0.80 2.55 19.61
C ALA A 18 -0.12 3.41 20.47
N ALA A 19 0.11 4.71 20.52
CA ALA A 19 -0.71 5.64 21.29
C ALA A 19 -2.17 5.72 20.82
N ARG A 20 -2.45 5.33 19.56
CA ARG A 20 -3.79 5.40 18.94
C ARG A 20 -4.39 4.01 18.64
N ALA A 21 -3.59 2.93 18.72
CA ALA A 21 -3.96 1.61 18.26
C ALA A 21 -5.24 1.08 18.93
N ASP A 22 -5.34 1.15 20.25
CA ASP A 22 -6.50 0.69 21.01
C ASP A 22 -7.79 1.46 20.69
N ALA A 23 -7.69 2.76 20.47
CA ALA A 23 -8.84 3.58 20.09
C ALA A 23 -9.28 3.29 18.66
N ALA A 24 -8.34 3.10 17.76
CA ALA A 24 -8.56 2.74 16.36
C ALA A 24 -9.26 1.37 16.26
N ASP A 25 -8.80 0.39 17.04
CA ASP A 25 -9.38 -0.96 17.07
C ASP A 25 -10.84 -0.93 17.56
N ARG A 26 -11.11 -0.25 18.68
CA ARG A 26 -12.48 -0.10 19.19
C ARG A 26 -13.42 0.62 18.23
N GLN A 27 -12.93 1.56 17.44
CA GLN A 27 -13.70 2.31 16.46
C GLN A 27 -13.82 1.61 15.11
N GLY A 28 -13.01 0.57 14.87
CA GLY A 28 -12.91 -0.10 13.57
C GLY A 28 -12.45 0.85 12.46
N LYS A 29 -11.60 1.83 12.78
CA LYS A 29 -11.15 2.87 11.84
C LYS A 29 -9.65 3.03 11.89
N LEU A 30 -9.05 3.11 10.70
CA LEU A 30 -7.64 3.47 10.57
C LEU A 30 -7.44 4.97 10.87
N PRO A 31 -6.53 5.35 11.79
CA PRO A 31 -6.26 6.76 12.06
C PRO A 31 -5.68 7.47 10.82
N ALA A 32 -6.27 8.62 10.47
CA ALA A 32 -5.80 9.40 9.32
C ALA A 32 -4.38 9.93 9.56
N GLU A 33 -4.07 10.26 10.80
CA GLU A 33 -2.75 10.73 11.24
C GLU A 33 -1.66 9.68 11.00
N ASP A 34 -1.96 8.38 11.20
CA ASP A 34 -1.01 7.30 10.94
C ASP A 34 -0.72 7.17 9.45
N VAL A 35 -1.77 7.26 8.61
CA VAL A 35 -1.60 7.24 7.15
C VAL A 35 -0.80 8.44 6.66
N GLN A 36 -1.06 9.62 7.23
CA GLN A 36 -0.32 10.82 6.89
C GLN A 36 1.16 10.71 7.28
N ALA A 37 1.44 10.22 8.49
CA ALA A 37 2.81 9.98 8.96
C ALA A 37 3.56 8.97 8.08
N LEU A 38 2.90 7.89 7.64
CA LEU A 38 3.49 6.94 6.69
C LEU A 38 3.86 7.59 5.36
N LYS A 39 3.01 8.49 4.84
CA LYS A 39 3.25 9.20 3.58
C LYS A 39 4.40 10.22 3.71
N GLU A 40 4.39 11.04 4.74
CA GLU A 40 5.34 12.14 4.95
C GLU A 40 6.74 11.65 5.33
N SER A 41 6.83 10.55 6.06
CA SER A 41 8.12 9.98 6.48
C SER A 41 8.93 9.32 5.36
N GLY A 42 8.30 9.06 4.21
CA GLY A 42 8.91 8.29 3.12
C GLY A 42 8.93 6.78 3.36
N TYR A 43 8.29 6.29 4.43
CA TYR A 43 8.20 4.85 4.73
C TYR A 43 7.63 4.06 3.54
N LEU A 44 6.57 4.58 2.92
CA LEU A 44 5.88 3.95 1.80
C LEU A 44 6.70 3.91 0.49
N ALA A 45 7.84 4.60 0.45
CA ALA A 45 8.72 4.64 -0.71
C ALA A 45 10.00 3.79 -0.55
N MET A 46 10.16 3.05 0.55
CA MET A 46 11.41 2.35 0.90
C MET A 46 11.94 1.43 -0.21
N ASN A 47 11.09 0.76 -0.96
CA ASN A 47 11.47 -0.16 -2.04
C ASN A 47 11.46 0.47 -3.44
N ILE A 48 11.23 1.78 -3.54
CA ILE A 48 11.24 2.48 -4.82
C ILE A 48 12.69 2.62 -5.33
N PRO A 49 12.94 2.32 -6.64
CA PRO A 49 14.28 2.42 -7.24
C PRO A 49 14.87 3.83 -7.17
N ARG A 50 16.20 3.91 -7.06
CA ARG A 50 16.95 5.19 -7.01
C ARG A 50 16.71 6.06 -8.22
N GLN A 51 16.59 5.48 -9.41
CA GLN A 51 16.33 6.23 -10.64
C GLN A 51 15.01 7.02 -10.62
N TYR A 52 14.06 6.65 -9.76
CA TYR A 52 12.80 7.37 -9.56
C TYR A 52 12.77 8.17 -8.25
N GLY A 53 13.92 8.32 -7.59
CA GLY A 53 14.09 9.12 -6.38
C GLY A 53 13.89 8.35 -5.06
N GLY A 54 13.67 7.05 -5.10
CA GLY A 54 13.52 6.22 -3.91
C GLY A 54 14.86 5.79 -3.28
N PRO A 55 14.85 5.28 -2.06
CA PRO A 55 16.07 4.80 -1.39
C PRO A 55 16.54 3.41 -1.88
N ASP A 56 15.70 2.67 -2.59
CA ASP A 56 16.04 1.37 -3.18
C ASP A 56 16.44 0.30 -2.14
N LEU A 57 15.71 0.26 -1.03
CA LEU A 57 16.02 -0.67 0.04
C LEU A 57 15.68 -2.12 -0.36
N SER A 58 16.45 -3.05 0.20
CA SER A 58 16.23 -4.48 -0.03
C SER A 58 14.92 -4.96 0.57
N LEU A 59 14.38 -6.06 0.03
CA LEU A 59 13.20 -6.72 0.60
C LEU A 59 13.43 -7.09 2.08
N ARG A 60 14.62 -7.56 2.42
CA ARG A 60 14.99 -7.88 3.80
C ARG A 60 14.84 -6.65 4.71
N THR A 61 15.38 -5.50 4.32
CA THR A 61 15.25 -4.25 5.09
C THR A 61 13.79 -3.84 5.23
N CYS A 62 13.00 -3.93 4.16
CA CYS A 62 11.58 -3.62 4.22
C CYS A 62 10.82 -4.54 5.20
N ILE A 63 11.15 -5.84 5.22
CA ILE A 63 10.53 -6.81 6.15
C ILE A 63 10.93 -6.48 7.60
N GLU A 64 12.21 -6.23 7.87
CA GLU A 64 12.68 -5.89 9.22
C GLU A 64 12.03 -4.59 9.73
N ALA A 65 11.95 -3.55 8.90
CA ALA A 65 11.22 -2.32 9.22
C ALA A 65 9.73 -2.57 9.46
N GLN A 66 9.11 -3.43 8.64
CA GLN A 66 7.70 -3.80 8.77
C GLN A 66 7.42 -4.54 10.09
N LEU A 67 8.33 -5.38 10.56
CA LEU A 67 8.22 -6.06 11.86
C LEU A 67 8.28 -5.05 13.02
N GLU A 68 9.15 -4.05 12.95
CA GLU A 68 9.21 -2.98 13.96
C GLU A 68 7.93 -2.14 13.96
N LEU A 69 7.45 -1.73 12.77
CA LEU A 69 6.23 -0.94 12.64
C LEU A 69 5.00 -1.65 13.22
N ALA A 70 4.90 -2.96 13.01
CA ALA A 70 3.77 -3.78 13.45
C ALA A 70 3.65 -3.88 14.98
N LYS A 71 4.73 -3.65 15.73
CA LYS A 71 4.70 -3.61 17.20
C LYS A 71 3.85 -2.45 17.74
N GLY A 72 3.75 -1.35 16.99
CA GLY A 72 2.93 -0.20 17.37
C GLY A 72 1.46 -0.33 16.96
N SER A 73 1.20 -0.72 15.72
CA SER A 73 -0.15 -0.95 15.18
C SER A 73 -0.10 -1.95 14.04
N SER A 74 -0.60 -3.16 14.28
CA SER A 74 -0.66 -4.20 13.24
C SER A 74 -1.57 -3.81 12.08
N SER A 75 -2.66 -3.09 12.33
CA SER A 75 -3.60 -2.63 11.31
C SER A 75 -2.96 -1.59 10.39
N THR A 76 -2.26 -0.59 10.95
CA THR A 76 -1.55 0.43 10.16
C THR A 76 -0.37 -0.18 9.40
N ALA A 77 0.35 -1.12 10.04
CA ALA A 77 1.44 -1.85 9.40
C ALA A 77 0.93 -2.69 8.21
N LEU A 78 -0.24 -3.33 8.32
CA LEU A 78 -0.83 -4.06 7.20
C LEU A 78 -1.11 -3.15 6.01
N VAL A 79 -1.60 -1.93 6.24
CA VAL A 79 -1.82 -0.94 5.17
C VAL A 79 -0.52 -0.57 4.47
N ALA A 80 0.55 -0.31 5.24
CA ALA A 80 1.87 -0.02 4.68
C ALA A 80 2.43 -1.20 3.87
N ALA A 81 2.26 -2.43 4.38
CA ALA A 81 2.69 -3.66 3.71
C ALA A 81 2.04 -3.81 2.32
N MET A 82 0.77 -3.44 2.15
CA MET A 82 0.09 -3.54 0.85
C MET A 82 0.78 -2.70 -0.21
N GLN A 83 1.12 -1.45 0.08
CA GLN A 83 1.86 -0.62 -0.88
C GLN A 83 3.25 -1.18 -1.19
N LEU A 84 4.01 -1.57 -0.16
CA LEU A 84 5.35 -2.15 -0.37
C LEU A 84 5.29 -3.42 -1.22
N GLN A 85 4.27 -4.26 -1.01
CA GLN A 85 4.04 -5.47 -1.80
C GLN A 85 3.71 -5.14 -3.25
N VAL A 86 2.76 -4.22 -3.48
CA VAL A 86 2.33 -3.83 -4.84
C VAL A 86 3.50 -3.25 -5.62
N MET A 87 4.22 -2.27 -5.04
CA MET A 87 5.35 -1.62 -5.72
C MET A 87 6.55 -2.56 -5.89
N GLY A 88 6.82 -3.42 -4.92
CA GLY A 88 7.85 -4.46 -5.01
C GLY A 88 7.53 -5.51 -6.09
N GLY A 89 6.28 -5.92 -6.18
CA GLY A 89 5.79 -6.81 -7.23
C GLY A 89 5.88 -6.17 -8.62
N ALA A 90 5.45 -4.93 -8.74
CA ALA A 90 5.53 -4.17 -9.99
C ALA A 90 6.99 -3.98 -10.44
N ARG A 91 7.91 -3.71 -9.52
CA ARG A 91 9.34 -3.65 -9.80
C ARG A 91 9.87 -4.96 -10.38
N ARG A 92 9.44 -6.09 -9.85
CA ARG A 92 9.94 -7.43 -10.24
C ARG A 92 9.31 -7.92 -11.54
N HIS A 93 8.01 -7.77 -11.69
CA HIS A 93 7.24 -8.41 -12.77
C HIS A 93 6.92 -7.47 -13.93
N ARG A 94 7.12 -6.14 -13.76
CA ARG A 94 6.87 -5.13 -14.80
C ARG A 94 5.50 -5.26 -15.48
N PRO A 95 4.38 -5.36 -14.72
CA PRO A 95 3.06 -5.57 -15.31
C PRO A 95 2.50 -4.33 -16.01
N TRP A 96 3.10 -3.15 -15.78
CA TRP A 96 2.64 -1.88 -16.30
C TRP A 96 3.61 -1.28 -17.33
N PRO A 97 3.12 -0.40 -18.24
CA PRO A 97 4.00 0.43 -19.04
C PRO A 97 4.96 1.24 -18.19
N GLU A 98 6.19 1.43 -18.68
CA GLU A 98 7.25 2.09 -17.92
C GLU A 98 6.86 3.51 -17.45
N ALA A 99 6.18 4.28 -18.31
CA ALA A 99 5.73 5.63 -17.96
C ALA A 99 4.72 5.64 -16.79
N LEU A 100 3.84 4.64 -16.71
CA LEU A 100 2.93 4.48 -15.57
C LEU A 100 3.69 4.10 -14.31
N TYR A 101 4.60 3.13 -14.39
CA TYR A 101 5.41 2.71 -13.25
C TYR A 101 6.27 3.86 -12.71
N GLU A 102 6.95 4.61 -13.57
CA GLU A 102 7.71 5.80 -13.19
C GLU A 102 6.84 6.83 -12.46
N ARG A 103 5.66 7.15 -13.00
CA ARG A 103 4.73 8.08 -12.38
C ARG A 103 4.36 7.64 -10.97
N LEU A 104 3.95 6.39 -10.79
CA LEU A 104 3.57 5.84 -9.49
C LEU A 104 4.76 5.85 -8.51
N CYS A 105 5.97 5.52 -8.97
CA CYS A 105 7.17 5.61 -8.15
C CYS A 105 7.42 7.05 -7.64
N ARG A 106 7.32 8.04 -8.53
CA ARG A 106 7.50 9.45 -8.16
C ARG A 106 6.40 9.95 -7.21
N GLU A 107 5.16 9.53 -7.39
CA GLU A 107 4.06 9.85 -6.47
C GLU A 107 4.26 9.21 -5.09
N ALA A 108 4.79 7.99 -5.02
CA ALA A 108 5.14 7.33 -3.76
C ALA A 108 6.25 8.10 -3.01
N VAL A 109 7.31 8.51 -3.73
CA VAL A 109 8.41 9.29 -3.16
C VAL A 109 7.94 10.68 -2.68
N ALA A 110 6.99 11.29 -3.40
CA ALA A 110 6.40 12.57 -3.01
C ALA A 110 5.38 12.47 -1.86
N GLY A 111 5.13 11.28 -1.31
CA GLY A 111 4.14 11.08 -0.24
C GLY A 111 2.68 11.26 -0.68
N LYS A 112 2.41 11.21 -1.99
CA LYS A 112 1.07 11.45 -2.56
C LYS A 112 0.29 10.18 -2.82
N MET A 113 0.89 9.01 -2.64
CA MET A 113 0.30 7.73 -3.00
C MET A 113 0.08 6.82 -1.80
N LEU A 114 -1.09 6.19 -1.76
CA LEU A 114 -1.35 4.94 -1.07
C LEU A 114 -2.08 4.03 -2.04
N ILE A 115 -1.48 2.90 -2.40
CA ILE A 115 -1.99 1.96 -3.40
C ILE A 115 -2.20 0.58 -2.80
N ASN A 116 -3.29 -0.08 -3.22
CA ASN A 116 -3.51 -1.50 -2.93
C ASN A 116 -4.20 -2.20 -4.12
N SER A 117 -4.05 -3.51 -4.16
CA SER A 117 -4.81 -4.39 -5.06
C SER A 117 -6.09 -4.86 -4.35
N ILE A 118 -7.24 -4.54 -4.93
CA ILE A 118 -8.56 -4.87 -4.39
C ILE A 118 -9.22 -5.94 -5.25
N ALA A 119 -9.08 -7.19 -4.81
CA ALA A 119 -9.49 -8.35 -5.59
C ALA A 119 -10.74 -9.04 -5.04
N SER A 120 -10.97 -9.02 -3.72
CA SER A 120 -12.06 -9.77 -3.08
C SER A 120 -13.44 -9.18 -3.39
N GLU A 121 -14.42 -10.04 -3.61
CA GLU A 121 -15.83 -9.72 -3.87
C GLU A 121 -16.76 -10.47 -2.93
N PRO A 122 -17.93 -9.90 -2.55
CA PRO A 122 -18.83 -10.52 -1.59
C PRO A 122 -19.29 -11.92 -2.00
N GLU A 123 -19.59 -12.10 -3.28
CA GLU A 123 -20.22 -13.31 -3.82
C GLU A 123 -19.22 -14.44 -4.08
N ILE A 124 -17.96 -14.09 -4.39
CA ILE A 124 -16.94 -15.06 -4.80
C ILE A 124 -15.79 -15.20 -3.80
N GLY A 125 -15.66 -14.25 -2.86
CA GLY A 125 -14.52 -14.17 -1.95
C GLY A 125 -13.21 -13.82 -2.67
N SER A 126 -12.15 -14.57 -2.37
CA SER A 126 -10.85 -14.39 -3.03
C SER A 126 -10.78 -15.11 -4.37
N PRO A 127 -10.17 -14.50 -5.41
CA PRO A 127 -9.95 -15.14 -6.72
C PRO A 127 -9.02 -16.37 -6.65
N SER A 128 -8.27 -16.53 -5.55
CA SER A 128 -7.42 -17.71 -5.32
C SER A 128 -8.18 -19.04 -5.33
N ARG A 129 -9.50 -19.01 -5.31
CA ARG A 129 -10.38 -20.20 -5.41
C ARG A 129 -10.81 -20.52 -6.84
N GLY A 130 -10.18 -19.94 -7.85
CA GLY A 130 -10.41 -20.24 -9.26
C GLY A 130 -11.70 -19.68 -9.84
N ARG A 131 -12.34 -18.70 -9.19
CA ARG A 131 -13.53 -18.03 -9.70
C ARG A 131 -13.13 -16.73 -10.44
N PHE A 132 -13.86 -16.41 -11.51
CA PHE A 132 -13.73 -15.14 -12.21
C PHE A 132 -14.39 -14.01 -11.39
N PHE A 133 -13.86 -12.80 -11.53
CA PHE A 133 -14.46 -11.61 -10.95
C PHE A 133 -15.85 -11.32 -11.52
N ALA A 134 -16.76 -10.88 -10.66
CA ALA A 134 -18.03 -10.32 -11.09
C ALA A 134 -17.91 -8.84 -11.50
N THR A 135 -16.87 -8.16 -11.04
CA THR A 135 -16.54 -6.80 -11.50
C THR A 135 -16.22 -6.82 -12.97
N THR A 136 -16.85 -5.92 -13.72
CA THR A 136 -16.67 -5.77 -15.16
C THR A 136 -16.13 -4.40 -15.52
N ALA A 137 -15.32 -4.33 -16.58
CA ALA A 137 -14.89 -3.09 -17.19
C ALA A 137 -15.29 -3.14 -18.68
N VAL A 138 -16.15 -2.23 -19.10
CA VAL A 138 -16.61 -2.12 -20.48
C VAL A 138 -15.92 -0.91 -21.12
N ALA A 139 -15.19 -1.16 -22.21
CA ALA A 139 -14.57 -0.08 -22.99
C ALA A 139 -15.64 0.68 -23.77
N ASN A 140 -15.58 2.01 -23.70
CA ASN A 140 -16.29 2.94 -24.56
C ASN A 140 -15.25 3.72 -25.38
N ASP A 141 -15.66 4.64 -26.20
CA ASP A 141 -14.75 5.33 -27.15
C ASP A 141 -13.55 6.01 -26.46
N ASP A 142 -13.78 6.71 -25.35
CA ASP A 142 -12.77 7.51 -24.65
C ASP A 142 -12.59 7.15 -23.15
N HIS A 143 -13.37 6.19 -22.63
CA HIS A 143 -13.35 5.80 -21.23
C HIS A 143 -13.74 4.33 -21.01
N TYR A 144 -13.57 3.86 -19.76
CA TYR A 144 -14.11 2.58 -19.30
C TYR A 144 -15.22 2.80 -18.28
N THR A 145 -16.32 2.08 -18.44
CA THR A 145 -17.34 1.96 -17.40
C THR A 145 -17.03 0.75 -16.54
N VAL A 146 -16.77 0.97 -15.25
CA VAL A 146 -16.45 -0.10 -14.30
C VAL A 146 -17.63 -0.31 -13.35
N ASN A 147 -18.14 -1.54 -13.29
CA ASN A 147 -19.23 -1.93 -12.39
C ASN A 147 -18.81 -3.14 -11.55
N GLY A 148 -18.99 -3.07 -10.23
CA GLY A 148 -18.68 -4.15 -9.35
C GLY A 148 -18.70 -3.74 -7.87
N ARG A 149 -18.51 -4.70 -7.00
CA ARG A 149 -18.45 -4.50 -5.55
C ARG A 149 -17.26 -5.24 -4.97
N LYS A 150 -16.38 -4.53 -4.29
CA LYS A 150 -15.20 -5.09 -3.66
C LYS A 150 -15.34 -5.06 -2.13
N THR A 151 -14.70 -6.04 -1.48
CA THR A 151 -14.63 -6.17 -0.01
C THR A 151 -13.18 -6.33 0.43
N TRP A 152 -12.95 -6.14 1.73
CA TRP A 152 -11.62 -6.31 2.33
C TRP A 152 -10.54 -5.42 1.69
N SER A 153 -10.93 -4.20 1.31
CA SER A 153 -10.04 -3.22 0.69
C SER A 153 -9.15 -2.57 1.75
N THR A 154 -8.06 -3.24 2.12
CA THR A 154 -7.11 -2.73 3.12
C THR A 154 -6.63 -1.33 2.75
N GLY A 155 -6.75 -0.38 3.68
CA GLY A 155 -6.52 1.05 3.45
C GLY A 155 -7.77 1.83 3.06
N GLY A 156 -8.80 1.18 2.52
CA GLY A 156 -10.15 1.71 2.29
C GLY A 156 -10.21 3.15 1.80
N ALA A 157 -10.82 4.02 2.59
CA ALA A 157 -11.01 5.44 2.26
C ALA A 157 -9.71 6.27 2.12
N HIS A 158 -8.57 5.74 2.55
CA HIS A 158 -7.27 6.41 2.44
C HIS A 158 -6.50 6.08 1.16
N LEU A 159 -6.98 5.10 0.37
CA LEU A 159 -6.35 4.74 -0.90
C LEU A 159 -6.52 5.87 -1.92
N THR A 160 -5.42 6.21 -2.57
CA THR A 160 -5.39 7.15 -3.70
C THR A 160 -5.42 6.42 -5.03
N HIS A 161 -4.92 5.18 -5.03
CA HIS A 161 -4.86 4.31 -6.21
C HIS A 161 -5.35 2.91 -5.84
N MET A 162 -6.06 2.29 -6.76
CA MET A 162 -6.60 0.94 -6.60
C MET A 162 -6.33 0.11 -7.85
N ILE A 163 -5.76 -1.07 -7.68
CA ILE A 163 -5.72 -2.07 -8.75
C ILE A 163 -6.98 -2.91 -8.60
N VAL A 164 -7.88 -2.78 -9.55
CA VAL A 164 -9.16 -3.50 -9.57
C VAL A 164 -9.01 -4.72 -10.45
N GLY A 165 -9.22 -5.91 -9.89
CA GLY A 165 -9.26 -7.17 -10.62
C GLY A 165 -10.67 -7.59 -10.96
#